data_e84944522db292dd04681214e665e621
#
_entry.id   e84944522db292dd04681214e665e621
#
_cell.length_a   1.000
_cell.length_b   1.000
_cell.length_c   1.000
_cell.angle_alpha   90.00
_cell.angle_beta   90.00
_cell.angle_gamma   90.00
#
_symmetry.space_group_name_H-M   'P 1'
#
loop_
_entity.id
_entity.type
_entity.pdbx_description
1 polymer ?
#
loop_
_entity_poly.entity_id
_entity_poly.type
_entity_poly.pdbx_seq_one_letter_code
_entity_poly.pdbx_strand_id
1 'polypeptide(L)'
;MSFLRSIMFVGTCSDAGKSIINTAFCRIFKQDGYHPAPFKAQNMSLNSYSTPDGLEIGRAQAVQAEACGITPESDMNPVLLKPTNEQCSQVVLNGKPVGNMSAREYFMSNNKAELFNQA
;
A
#
# COMPACT_ATOMS: atom_id res chain seq x y z
N MET A 1 -18.42 -11.09 -18.48
CA MET A 1 -17.36 -11.19 -17.47
C MET A 1 -16.28 -10.18 -17.81
N SER A 2 -16.11 -9.15 -17.04
CA SER A 2 -14.99 -8.24 -17.24
C SER A 2 -13.75 -8.88 -16.59
N PHE A 3 -12.74 -9.20 -17.37
CA PHE A 3 -11.49 -9.70 -16.82
C PHE A 3 -10.74 -8.53 -16.17
N LEU A 4 -10.46 -8.65 -14.89
CA LEU A 4 -9.56 -7.74 -14.20
C LEU A 4 -8.16 -7.89 -14.81
N ARG A 5 -7.65 -6.82 -15.42
CA ARG A 5 -6.28 -6.80 -15.93
C ARG A 5 -5.39 -6.16 -14.88
N SER A 6 -4.28 -6.81 -14.56
CA SER A 6 -3.32 -6.30 -13.59
C SER A 6 -1.92 -6.22 -14.19
N ILE A 7 -1.17 -5.19 -13.77
CA ILE A 7 0.24 -5.01 -14.10
C ILE A 7 0.98 -4.85 -12.77
N MET A 8 2.06 -5.59 -12.59
CA MET A 8 2.91 -5.50 -11.42
C MET A 8 4.26 -4.86 -11.78
N PHE A 9 4.64 -3.82 -11.04
CA PHE A 9 5.93 -3.17 -11.16
C PHE A 9 6.88 -3.72 -10.09
N VAL A 10 7.98 -4.28 -10.52
CA VAL A 10 9.03 -4.84 -9.66
C VAL A 10 10.35 -4.10 -9.86
N GLY A 11 11.22 -4.17 -8.89
CA GLY A 11 12.55 -3.57 -8.96
C GLY A 11 13.59 -4.48 -8.32
N THR A 12 14.84 -4.31 -8.70
CA THR A 12 15.96 -5.10 -8.21
C THR A 12 16.49 -4.63 -6.86
N CYS A 13 16.08 -3.46 -6.39
CA CYS A 13 16.51 -2.89 -5.11
C CYS A 13 15.49 -1.87 -4.59
N SER A 14 15.69 -1.41 -3.35
CA SER A 14 14.98 -0.26 -2.80
C SER A 14 15.36 1.00 -3.57
N ASP A 15 14.45 1.98 -3.56
CA ASP A 15 14.64 3.30 -4.22
C ASP A 15 14.94 3.23 -5.72
N ALA A 16 14.56 2.13 -6.37
CA ALA A 16 14.71 1.95 -7.82
C ALA A 16 13.71 2.78 -8.67
N GLY A 17 12.80 3.52 -8.01
CA GLY A 17 11.80 4.35 -8.69
C GLY A 17 10.49 3.66 -9.03
N LYS A 18 10.20 2.48 -8.48
CA LYS A 18 8.95 1.72 -8.73
C LYS A 18 7.69 2.55 -8.51
N SER A 19 7.63 3.29 -7.39
CA SER A 19 6.45 4.10 -7.04
C SER A 19 6.20 5.22 -8.03
N ILE A 20 7.25 5.89 -8.51
CA ILE A 20 7.17 6.97 -9.50
C ILE A 20 6.71 6.41 -10.84
N ILE A 21 7.29 5.30 -11.29
CA ILE A 21 6.90 4.63 -12.54
C ILE A 21 5.45 4.16 -12.47
N ASN A 22 5.05 3.55 -11.37
CA ASN A 22 3.65 3.13 -11.17
C ASN A 22 2.70 4.33 -11.24
N THR A 23 3.04 5.44 -10.58
CA THR A 23 2.26 6.70 -10.63
C THR A 23 2.10 7.20 -12.07
N ALA A 24 3.18 7.19 -12.86
CA ALA A 24 3.16 7.59 -14.25
C ALA A 24 2.22 6.70 -15.10
N PHE A 25 2.29 5.37 -14.92
CA PHE A 25 1.39 4.44 -15.62
C PHE A 25 -0.07 4.58 -15.17
N CYS A 26 -0.32 4.84 -13.90
CA CYS A 26 -1.66 5.20 -13.41
C CYS A 26 -2.24 6.38 -14.21
N ARG A 27 -1.44 7.43 -14.40
CA ARG A 27 -1.85 8.60 -15.15
C ARG A 27 -2.05 8.30 -16.64
N ILE A 28 -1.13 7.58 -17.26
CA ILE A 28 -1.21 7.19 -18.67
C ILE A 28 -2.49 6.39 -18.93
N PHE A 29 -2.75 5.35 -18.16
CA PHE A 29 -3.95 4.52 -18.32
C PHE A 29 -5.23 5.34 -18.09
N LYS A 30 -5.21 6.27 -17.13
CA LYS A 30 -6.35 7.17 -16.93
C LYS A 30 -6.59 8.06 -18.16
N GLN A 31 -5.53 8.61 -18.75
CA GLN A 31 -5.62 9.43 -19.96
C GLN A 31 -6.08 8.63 -21.19
N ASP A 32 -5.71 7.35 -21.25
CA ASP A 32 -6.11 6.43 -22.32
C ASP A 32 -7.56 5.92 -22.16
N GLY A 33 -8.30 6.41 -21.15
CA GLY A 33 -9.71 6.07 -20.92
C GLY A 33 -9.96 4.82 -20.09
N TYR A 34 -8.91 4.22 -19.51
CA TYR A 34 -9.06 3.12 -18.56
C TYR A 34 -9.45 3.62 -17.15
N HIS A 35 -9.84 2.71 -16.29
CA HIS A 35 -10.14 2.97 -14.88
C HIS A 35 -9.12 2.25 -13.97
N PRO A 36 -7.87 2.73 -13.91
CA PRO A 36 -6.85 2.12 -13.09
C PRO A 36 -7.09 2.38 -11.61
N ALA A 37 -6.61 1.47 -10.77
CA ALA A 37 -6.51 1.65 -9.33
C ALA A 37 -5.15 1.11 -8.84
N PRO A 38 -4.46 1.79 -7.93
CA PRO A 38 -3.22 1.30 -7.37
C PRO A 38 -3.49 0.24 -6.29
N PHE A 39 -2.56 -0.69 -6.13
CA PHE A 39 -2.60 -1.66 -5.05
C PHE A 39 -1.19 -2.03 -4.61
N LYS A 40 -0.98 -2.02 -3.30
CA LYS A 40 0.22 -2.56 -2.67
C LYS A 40 -0.17 -3.27 -1.39
N ALA A 41 -0.12 -4.60 -1.38
CA ALA A 41 -0.58 -5.42 -0.25
C ALA A 41 0.12 -5.03 1.07
N GLN A 42 1.42 -4.83 1.04
CA GLN A 42 2.21 -4.41 2.19
C GLN A 42 3.14 -3.26 1.82
N ASN A 43 3.12 -2.19 2.59
CA ASN A 43 4.07 -1.09 2.49
C ASN A 43 4.80 -0.90 3.83
N MET A 44 6.09 -0.56 3.77
CA MET A 44 6.87 -0.15 4.93
C MET A 44 7.28 1.30 4.73
N SER A 45 6.68 2.21 5.47
CA SER A 45 6.92 3.65 5.31
C SER A 45 6.45 4.42 6.53
N LEU A 46 7.22 5.43 6.92
CA LEU A 46 6.78 6.45 7.88
C LEU A 46 5.85 7.48 7.23
N ASN A 47 5.91 7.63 5.91
CA ASN A 47 5.07 8.56 5.17
C ASN A 47 3.69 7.95 4.95
N SER A 48 2.72 8.42 5.69
CA SER A 48 1.33 8.01 5.57
C SER A 48 0.44 9.15 5.11
N TYR A 49 -0.77 8.77 4.74
CA TYR A 49 -1.83 9.67 4.30
C TYR A 49 -3.14 9.27 5.00
N SER A 50 -3.88 10.25 5.50
CA SER A 50 -5.21 10.02 6.05
C SER A 50 -6.24 10.10 4.92
N THR A 51 -6.98 9.02 4.72
CA THR A 51 -8.07 8.97 3.75
C THR A 51 -9.23 9.84 4.19
N PRO A 52 -10.16 10.24 3.29
CA PRO A 52 -11.31 11.06 3.66
C PRO A 52 -12.19 10.48 4.76
N ASP A 53 -12.25 9.15 4.88
CA ASP A 53 -12.98 8.43 5.95
C ASP A 53 -12.16 8.23 7.24
N GLY A 54 -10.98 8.85 7.34
CA GLY A 54 -10.14 8.84 8.54
C GLY A 54 -9.28 7.59 8.71
N LEU A 55 -9.10 6.80 7.67
CA LEU A 55 -8.21 5.64 7.66
C LEU A 55 -6.81 6.04 7.17
N GLU A 56 -5.83 5.17 7.37
CA GLU A 56 -4.43 5.46 7.07
C GLU A 56 -3.86 4.48 6.03
N ILE A 57 -3.21 5.03 5.01
CA ILE A 57 -2.49 4.26 3.98
C ILE A 57 -1.11 4.84 3.75
N GLY A 58 -0.26 4.11 3.02
CA GLY A 58 1.01 4.66 2.55
C GLY A 58 0.77 5.84 1.61
N ARG A 59 1.56 6.92 1.78
CA ARG A 59 1.42 8.13 0.96
C ARG A 59 1.60 7.86 -0.53
N ALA A 60 2.48 6.92 -0.89
CA ALA A 60 2.69 6.56 -2.30
C ALA A 60 1.39 6.07 -2.97
N GLN A 61 0.57 5.29 -2.28
CA GLN A 61 -0.70 4.81 -2.81
C GLN A 61 -1.74 5.95 -2.93
N ALA A 62 -1.70 6.92 -2.02
CA ALA A 62 -2.55 8.12 -2.13
C ALA A 62 -2.20 8.94 -3.38
N VAL A 63 -0.91 9.14 -3.65
CA VAL A 63 -0.43 9.83 -4.87
C VAL A 63 -0.82 9.06 -6.13
N GLN A 64 -0.73 7.75 -6.10
CA GLN A 64 -1.13 6.88 -7.22
C GLN A 64 -2.65 6.91 -7.45
N ALA A 65 -3.45 6.92 -6.39
CA ALA A 65 -4.90 7.09 -6.49
C ALA A 65 -5.27 8.45 -7.11
N GLU A 66 -4.59 9.51 -6.71
CA GLU A 66 -4.75 10.84 -7.31
C GLU A 66 -4.42 10.82 -8.81
N ALA A 67 -3.33 10.16 -9.21
CA ALA A 67 -2.97 9.98 -10.61
C ALA A 67 -4.03 9.21 -11.40
N CYS A 68 -4.69 8.23 -10.77
CA CYS A 68 -5.84 7.50 -11.32
C CYS A 68 -7.13 8.35 -11.38
N GLY A 69 -7.19 9.47 -10.69
CA GLY A 69 -8.39 10.31 -10.55
C GLY A 69 -9.45 9.68 -9.66
N ILE A 70 -9.06 8.89 -8.67
CA ILE A 70 -9.96 8.22 -7.71
C ILE A 70 -9.61 8.60 -6.27
N THR A 71 -10.57 8.49 -5.38
CA THR A 71 -10.38 8.73 -3.96
C THR A 71 -9.49 7.64 -3.34
N PRO A 72 -8.46 8.00 -2.55
CA PRO A 72 -7.67 7.01 -1.82
C PRO A 72 -8.52 6.23 -0.80
N GLU A 73 -8.36 4.93 -0.81
CA GLU A 73 -9.08 3.99 0.07
C GLU A 73 -8.11 3.01 0.74
N SER A 74 -8.47 2.50 1.91
CA SER A 74 -7.62 1.59 2.69
C SER A 74 -7.31 0.28 1.96
N ASP A 75 -8.20 -0.18 1.09
CA ASP A 75 -8.01 -1.40 0.29
C ASP A 75 -6.84 -1.30 -0.69
N MET A 76 -6.39 -0.09 -1.01
CA MET A 76 -5.22 0.14 -1.87
C MET A 76 -3.89 -0.20 -1.18
N ASN A 77 -3.87 -0.20 0.16
CA ASN A 77 -2.72 -0.58 0.98
C ASN A 77 -3.21 -1.19 2.31
N PRO A 78 -3.63 -2.45 2.31
CA PRO A 78 -4.23 -3.06 3.49
C PRO A 78 -3.26 -3.26 4.65
N VAL A 79 -1.96 -3.44 4.40
CA VAL A 79 -0.95 -3.56 5.47
C VAL A 79 0.09 -2.47 5.31
N LEU A 80 0.15 -1.55 6.28
CA LEU A 80 1.18 -0.53 6.39
C LEU A 80 2.00 -0.76 7.67
N LEU A 81 3.31 -0.89 7.51
CA LEU A 81 4.25 -0.98 8.61
C LEU A 81 4.96 0.37 8.77
N LYS A 82 4.81 0.99 9.93
CA LYS A 82 5.48 2.25 10.28
C LYS A 82 6.61 1.95 11.26
N PRO A 83 7.88 1.95 10.83
CA PRO A 83 9.02 1.71 11.73
C PRO A 83 9.01 2.70 12.89
N THR A 84 9.03 2.21 14.13
CA THR A 84 9.09 3.02 15.35
C THR A 84 10.50 3.06 15.92
N ASN A 85 11.29 2.01 15.70
CA ASN A 85 12.72 1.90 16.00
C ASN A 85 13.34 0.80 15.12
N GLU A 86 14.60 0.48 15.35
CA GLU A 86 15.34 -0.52 14.55
C GLU A 86 14.73 -1.93 14.57
N GLN A 87 13.93 -2.26 15.58
CA GLN A 87 13.43 -3.62 15.82
C GLN A 87 11.90 -3.73 15.72
N CYS A 88 11.16 -2.64 15.81
CA CYS A 88 9.70 -2.64 15.90
C CYS A 88 9.06 -1.71 14.88
N SER A 89 7.88 -2.10 14.44
CA SER A 89 7.00 -1.30 13.59
C SER A 89 5.58 -1.25 14.17
N GLN A 90 4.95 -0.10 14.06
CA GLN A 90 3.51 0.00 14.24
C GLN A 90 2.85 -0.63 13.02
N VAL A 91 1.96 -1.58 13.26
CA VAL A 91 1.17 -2.24 12.21
C VAL A 91 -0.15 -1.50 12.05
N VAL A 92 -0.43 -1.05 10.83
CA VAL A 92 -1.71 -0.48 10.43
C VAL A 92 -2.38 -1.48 9.48
N LEU A 93 -3.54 -2.00 9.91
CA LEU A 93 -4.31 -2.99 9.16
C LEU A 93 -5.63 -2.38 8.69
N ASN A 94 -5.88 -2.43 7.38
CA ASN A 94 -7.08 -1.84 6.77
C ASN A 94 -7.31 -0.40 7.24
N GLY A 95 -6.24 0.38 7.32
CA GLY A 95 -6.26 1.78 7.72
C GLY A 95 -6.31 2.07 9.23
N LYS A 96 -6.32 1.05 10.08
CA LYS A 96 -6.39 1.19 11.55
C LYS A 96 -5.15 0.63 12.24
N PRO A 97 -4.54 1.36 13.19
CA PRO A 97 -3.43 0.83 13.96
C PRO A 97 -3.90 -0.33 14.85
N VAL A 98 -3.19 -1.46 14.79
CA VAL A 98 -3.50 -2.66 15.58
C VAL A 98 -2.44 -2.99 16.64
N GLY A 99 -1.34 -2.27 16.66
CA GLY A 99 -0.28 -2.40 17.67
C GLY A 99 1.12 -2.36 17.10
N ASN A 100 2.11 -2.54 17.97
CA ASN A 100 3.52 -2.62 17.60
C ASN A 100 3.96 -4.08 17.54
N MET A 101 4.73 -4.42 16.51
CA MET A 101 5.34 -5.74 16.36
C MET A 101 6.82 -5.60 16.05
N SER A 102 7.65 -6.49 16.63
CA SER A 102 9.02 -6.65 16.18
C SER A 102 9.07 -7.33 14.82
N ALA A 103 10.17 -7.14 14.08
CA ALA A 103 10.38 -7.83 12.82
C ALA A 103 10.27 -9.36 12.99
N ARG A 104 10.79 -9.88 14.12
CA ARG A 104 10.70 -11.31 14.45
C ARG A 104 9.25 -11.78 14.62
N GLU A 105 8.44 -11.05 15.40
CA GLU A 105 7.02 -11.36 15.59
C GLU A 105 6.24 -11.31 14.28
N TYR A 106 6.53 -10.33 13.44
CA TYR A 106 5.87 -10.18 12.15
C TYR A 106 6.23 -11.29 11.15
N PHE A 107 7.52 -11.65 11.05
CA PHE A 107 7.99 -12.62 10.05
C PHE A 107 7.96 -14.08 10.52
N MET A 108 8.10 -14.34 11.81
CA MET A 108 8.26 -15.70 12.37
C MET A 108 6.99 -16.28 12.99
N SER A 109 5.97 -15.47 13.22
CA SER A 109 4.71 -15.94 13.83
C SER A 109 3.62 -16.16 12.77
N ASN A 110 2.59 -16.91 13.16
CA ASN A 110 1.37 -17.08 12.36
C ASN A 110 0.61 -15.75 12.15
N ASN A 111 1.01 -14.70 12.85
CA ASN A 111 0.38 -13.37 12.79
C ASN A 111 0.41 -12.79 11.37
N LYS A 112 1.43 -13.07 10.57
CA LYS A 112 1.50 -12.59 9.18
C LYS A 112 0.38 -13.19 8.33
N ALA A 113 0.15 -14.49 8.42
CA ALA A 113 -0.94 -15.15 7.69
C ALA A 113 -2.30 -14.64 8.17
N GLU A 114 -2.47 -14.45 9.47
CA GLU A 114 -3.69 -13.89 10.06
C GLU A 114 -3.95 -12.45 9.59
N LEU A 115 -2.93 -11.60 9.58
CA LEU A 115 -3.04 -10.23 9.09
C LEU A 115 -3.45 -10.18 7.61
N PHE A 116 -2.86 -11.03 6.77
CA PHE A 116 -3.24 -11.11 5.36
C PHE A 116 -4.61 -11.72 5.13
N ASN A 117 -5.08 -12.62 5.99
CA ASN A 117 -6.42 -13.17 5.92
C ASN A 117 -7.50 -12.16 6.33
N GLN A 118 -7.13 -11.16 7.17
CA GLN A 118 -8.02 -10.07 7.58
C GLN A 118 -8.00 -8.89 6.60
N ALA A 119 -6.96 -8.80 5.80
CA ALA A 119 -6.82 -7.75 4.78
C ALA A 119 -7.56 -8.11 3.50
#